data_e7805523f68d0c722620c1ab85be1007
#
_entry.id   e7805523f68d0c722620c1ab85be1007
#
_cell.length_a   1.000
_cell.length_b   1.000
_cell.length_c   1.000
_cell.angle_alpha   90.00
_cell.angle_beta   90.00
_cell.angle_gamma   90.00
#
_symmetry.space_group_name_H-M   'P 1'
#
loop_
_entity.id
_entity.type
_entity.pdbx_description
1 polymer ?
#
loop_
_entity_poly.entity_id
_entity_poly.type
_entity_poly.pdbx_seq_one_letter_code
_entity_poly.pdbx_strand_id
1 'polypeptide(L)'
;MLIILEGADGSGKTTLANNLQKHGFEVLCRTKSDENFTFAEIRQFQVSSTKYVIDRALLTTWAYRLLNNDTLNSDDFTLSELITLLYFSPVIYCNCNNSYDYAIARGEDNIRTKTKHDKLRAIYNFIFNTIRLYNITTVFEYDFEKNTVEDVIKFIKEVQNAV
;
A
#
# COMPACT_ATOMS: atom_id res chain seq x y z
N MET A 1 15.35 -1.56 5.13
CA MET A 1 14.03 -1.00 5.56
C MET A 1 13.05 -1.09 4.43
N LEU A 2 11.85 -1.59 4.69
CA LEU A 2 10.78 -1.71 3.70
C LEU A 2 9.59 -0.83 4.10
N ILE A 3 9.10 -0.02 3.14
CA ILE A 3 7.86 0.75 3.23
C ILE A 3 6.82 0.13 2.29
N ILE A 4 5.58 0.05 2.70
CA ILE A 4 4.49 -0.49 1.90
C ILE A 4 3.53 0.64 1.53
N LEU A 5 3.25 0.82 0.24
CA LEU A 5 2.25 1.76 -0.26
C LEU A 5 0.98 0.98 -0.63
N GLU A 6 -0.14 1.37 -0.06
CA GLU A 6 -1.43 0.76 -0.33
C GLU A 6 -2.53 1.79 -0.53
N GLY A 7 -3.59 1.42 -1.21
CA GLY A 7 -4.74 2.29 -1.46
C GLY A 7 -5.40 2.06 -2.82
N ALA A 8 -6.54 2.69 -3.06
CA ALA A 8 -7.31 2.57 -4.29
C ALA A 8 -6.59 3.15 -5.52
N ASP A 9 -7.08 2.85 -6.72
CA ASP A 9 -6.59 3.44 -7.96
C ASP A 9 -6.77 4.96 -7.93
N GLY A 10 -5.86 5.71 -8.58
CA GLY A 10 -5.87 7.18 -8.58
C GLY A 10 -5.46 7.85 -7.27
N SER A 11 -5.12 7.10 -6.21
CA SER A 11 -4.76 7.67 -4.90
C SER A 11 -3.31 8.21 -4.80
N GLY A 12 -2.55 8.25 -5.90
CA GLY A 12 -1.23 8.87 -5.95
C GLY A 12 -0.06 7.97 -5.54
N LYS A 13 -0.26 6.66 -5.32
CA LYS A 13 0.79 5.71 -4.91
C LYS A 13 2.03 5.73 -5.78
N THR A 14 1.87 5.53 -7.08
CA THR A 14 2.99 5.48 -8.03
C THR A 14 3.72 6.83 -8.12
N THR A 15 3.01 7.94 -8.01
CA THR A 15 3.63 9.27 -7.95
C THR A 15 4.46 9.42 -6.68
N LEU A 16 3.93 8.97 -5.54
CA LEU A 16 4.65 8.98 -4.27
C LEU A 16 5.88 8.05 -4.34
N ALA A 17 5.74 6.83 -4.86
CA ALA A 17 6.85 5.89 -5.05
C ALA A 17 8.00 6.52 -5.86
N ASN A 18 7.68 7.13 -7.00
CA ASN A 18 8.65 7.82 -7.85
C ASN A 18 9.34 9.00 -7.14
N ASN A 19 8.63 9.70 -6.26
CA ASN A 19 9.24 10.74 -5.44
C ASN A 19 10.15 10.14 -4.35
N LEU A 20 9.73 9.07 -3.68
CA LEU A 20 10.57 8.37 -2.70
C LEU A 20 11.85 7.81 -3.34
N GLN A 21 11.81 7.42 -4.61
CA GLN A 21 13.00 7.01 -5.36
C GLN A 21 14.05 8.14 -5.41
N LYS A 22 13.64 9.40 -5.58
CA LYS A 22 14.55 10.56 -5.54
C LYS A 22 15.18 10.77 -4.16
N HIS A 23 14.58 10.20 -3.12
CA HIS A 23 15.10 10.22 -1.74
C HIS A 23 15.86 8.94 -1.35
N GLY A 24 16.31 8.16 -2.36
CA GLY A 24 17.18 7.01 -2.16
C GLY A 24 16.48 5.70 -1.82
N PHE A 25 15.18 5.58 -2.13
CA PHE A 25 14.46 4.32 -2.05
C PHE A 25 14.52 3.57 -3.38
N GLU A 26 14.66 2.27 -3.34
CA GLU A 26 14.41 1.40 -4.48
C GLU A 26 12.92 1.07 -4.55
N VAL A 27 12.31 1.35 -5.72
CA VAL A 27 10.89 1.11 -5.94
C VAL A 27 10.70 -0.30 -6.48
N LEU A 28 9.93 -1.10 -5.76
CA LEU A 28 9.50 -2.42 -6.15
C LEU A 28 8.03 -2.34 -6.57
N CYS A 29 7.78 -2.57 -7.84
CA CYS A 29 6.43 -2.61 -8.41
C CYS A 29 6.29 -3.85 -9.26
N ARG A 30 5.25 -4.64 -9.05
CA ARG A 30 4.89 -5.73 -9.96
C ARG A 30 3.70 -5.33 -10.80
N THR A 31 3.76 -5.67 -12.07
CA THR A 31 2.67 -5.48 -13.02
C THR A 31 1.66 -6.60 -12.88
N LYS A 32 0.48 -6.47 -13.50
CA LYS A 32 -0.56 -7.51 -13.48
C LYS A 32 -0.13 -8.85 -14.09
N SER A 33 0.91 -8.84 -14.94
CA SER A 33 1.47 -10.04 -15.58
C SER A 33 2.52 -10.74 -14.75
N ASP A 34 3.02 -10.08 -13.70
CA ASP A 34 4.06 -10.63 -12.84
C ASP A 34 3.43 -11.45 -11.70
N GLU A 35 4.14 -12.44 -11.22
CA GLU A 35 3.78 -13.15 -10.00
C GLU A 35 3.82 -12.20 -8.80
N ASN A 36 2.94 -12.41 -7.83
CA ASN A 36 2.97 -11.67 -6.57
C ASN A 36 4.31 -11.89 -5.84
N PHE A 37 4.70 -10.90 -5.02
CA PHE A 37 5.82 -11.10 -4.10
C PHE A 37 5.51 -12.25 -3.15
N THR A 38 6.47 -13.14 -2.98
CA THR A 38 6.39 -14.20 -1.97
C THR A 38 6.69 -13.65 -0.57
N PHE A 39 6.25 -14.37 0.46
CA PHE A 39 6.60 -14.06 1.84
C PHE A 39 8.11 -13.95 2.05
N ALA A 40 8.89 -14.87 1.48
CA ALA A 40 10.33 -14.90 1.60
C ALA A 40 11.00 -13.66 0.96
N GLU A 41 10.56 -13.26 -0.24
CA GLU A 41 11.09 -12.06 -0.92
C GLU A 41 10.83 -10.80 -0.08
N ILE A 42 9.62 -10.62 0.43
CA ILE A 42 9.29 -9.44 1.24
C ILE A 42 10.14 -9.45 2.52
N ARG A 43 10.33 -10.60 3.16
CA ARG A 43 11.21 -10.71 4.33
C ARG A 43 12.67 -10.35 4.02
N GLN A 44 13.18 -10.70 2.84
CA GLN A 44 14.51 -10.28 2.41
C GLN A 44 14.62 -8.75 2.28
N PHE A 45 13.61 -8.10 1.71
CA PHE A 45 13.58 -6.63 1.62
C PHE A 45 13.52 -5.96 2.99
N GLN A 46 12.79 -6.54 3.96
CA GLN A 46 12.69 -6.01 5.32
C GLN A 46 14.03 -5.98 6.06
N VAL A 47 14.85 -7.03 5.89
CA VAL A 47 16.14 -7.17 6.58
C VAL A 47 17.32 -6.58 5.80
N SER A 48 17.10 -6.13 4.58
CA SER A 48 18.14 -5.49 3.75
C SER A 48 18.59 -4.14 4.32
N SER A 49 19.85 -3.80 4.09
CA SER A 49 20.38 -2.45 4.33
C SER A 49 19.84 -1.42 3.34
N THR A 50 19.39 -1.86 2.17
CA THR A 50 18.75 -1.01 1.17
C THR A 50 17.36 -0.57 1.66
N LYS A 51 16.97 0.66 1.30
CA LYS A 51 15.64 1.19 1.58
C LYS A 51 14.73 0.85 0.40
N TYR A 52 13.71 0.05 0.66
CA TYR A 52 12.73 -0.33 -0.37
C TYR A 52 11.37 0.30 -0.12
N VAL A 53 10.67 0.59 -1.20
CA VAL A 53 9.24 0.87 -1.21
C VAL A 53 8.53 -0.08 -2.15
N ILE A 54 7.50 -0.77 -1.69
CA ILE A 54 6.64 -1.62 -2.53
C ILE A 54 5.37 -0.83 -2.87
N ASP A 55 5.12 -0.62 -4.17
CA ASP A 55 3.87 -0.06 -4.68
C ASP A 55 2.88 -1.21 -4.95
N ARG A 56 1.96 -1.43 -4.02
CA ARG A 56 0.95 -2.50 -4.00
C ARG A 56 1.54 -3.91 -3.84
N ALA A 57 1.31 -4.55 -2.74
CA ALA A 57 1.69 -5.95 -2.58
C ALA A 57 0.79 -6.74 -1.65
N LEU A 58 0.59 -6.27 -0.41
CA LEU A 58 0.04 -7.11 0.63
C LEU A 58 -1.49 -7.03 0.74
N LEU A 59 -1.99 -5.80 0.87
CA LEU A 59 -3.40 -5.57 1.13
C LEU A 59 -4.21 -5.44 -0.16
N THR A 60 -3.57 -5.14 -1.27
CA THR A 60 -4.24 -4.96 -2.56
C THR A 60 -4.99 -6.22 -2.98
N THR A 61 -4.35 -7.39 -2.93
CA THR A 61 -5.00 -8.67 -3.29
C THR A 61 -6.23 -8.93 -2.41
N TRP A 62 -6.10 -8.74 -1.11
CA TRP A 62 -7.20 -8.92 -0.17
C TRP A 62 -8.34 -7.93 -0.43
N ALA A 63 -8.02 -6.66 -0.65
CA ALA A 63 -9.03 -5.63 -0.91
C ALA A 63 -9.82 -5.92 -2.19
N TYR A 64 -9.16 -6.35 -3.27
CA TYR A 64 -9.83 -6.67 -4.52
C TYR A 64 -10.65 -7.97 -4.44
N ARG A 65 -10.19 -8.98 -3.70
CA ARG A 65 -11.00 -10.20 -3.47
C ARG A 65 -12.25 -9.90 -2.67
N LEU A 66 -12.14 -9.12 -1.60
CA LEU A 66 -13.31 -8.66 -0.84
C LEU A 66 -14.28 -7.84 -1.71
N LEU A 67 -13.75 -6.99 -2.59
CA LEU A 67 -14.58 -6.21 -3.53
C LEU A 67 -15.37 -7.09 -4.49
N ASN A 68 -14.78 -8.18 -4.96
CA ASN A 68 -15.38 -9.09 -5.93
C ASN A 68 -16.14 -10.25 -5.27
N ASN A 69 -16.15 -10.36 -3.95
CA ASN A 69 -16.64 -11.53 -3.18
C ASN A 69 -15.92 -12.83 -3.56
N ASP A 70 -14.64 -12.73 -3.94
CA ASP A 70 -13.82 -13.89 -4.28
C ASP A 70 -13.26 -14.55 -3.01
N THR A 71 -13.05 -15.87 -3.07
CA THR A 71 -12.32 -16.59 -2.01
C THR A 71 -10.82 -16.33 -2.11
N LEU A 72 -10.12 -16.37 -0.98
CA LEU A 72 -8.66 -16.36 -0.95
C LEU A 72 -8.14 -17.67 -1.55
N ASN A 73 -7.10 -17.58 -2.38
CA ASN A 73 -6.42 -18.74 -2.95
C ASN A 73 -5.26 -19.17 -2.06
N SER A 74 -4.73 -20.38 -2.32
CA SER A 74 -3.53 -20.90 -1.63
C SER A 74 -2.28 -20.02 -1.80
N ASP A 75 -2.23 -19.26 -2.88
CA ASP A 75 -1.10 -18.37 -3.21
C ASP A 75 -1.21 -16.98 -2.58
N ASP A 76 -2.35 -16.69 -1.92
CA ASP A 76 -2.50 -15.45 -1.15
C ASP A 76 -1.80 -15.60 0.20
N PHE A 77 -1.29 -14.49 0.73
CA PHE A 77 -0.77 -14.49 2.08
C PHE A 77 -1.84 -14.95 3.09
N THR A 78 -1.47 -15.84 3.96
CA THR A 78 -2.28 -16.17 5.12
C THR A 78 -2.39 -14.94 6.03
N LEU A 79 -3.42 -14.88 6.88
CA LEU A 79 -3.56 -13.78 7.84
C LEU A 79 -2.33 -13.66 8.75
N SER A 80 -1.73 -14.79 9.14
CA SER A 80 -0.53 -14.84 9.98
C SER A 80 0.69 -14.22 9.28
N GLU A 81 0.92 -14.58 8.01
CA GLU A 81 1.99 -14.02 7.19
C GLU A 81 1.79 -12.52 6.98
N LEU A 82 0.57 -12.11 6.65
CA LEU A 82 0.23 -10.70 6.46
C LEU A 82 0.52 -9.88 7.70
N ILE A 83 0.05 -10.32 8.88
CA ILE A 83 0.34 -9.66 10.16
C ILE A 83 1.85 -9.60 10.41
N THR A 84 2.57 -10.69 10.15
CA THR A 84 4.03 -10.73 10.34
C THR A 84 4.74 -9.71 9.42
N LEU A 85 4.34 -9.63 8.15
CA LEU A 85 4.93 -8.68 7.20
C LEU A 85 4.63 -7.23 7.60
N LEU A 86 3.39 -6.94 7.98
CA LEU A 86 2.97 -5.61 8.40
C LEU A 86 3.67 -5.17 9.68
N TYR A 87 3.87 -6.07 10.64
CA TYR A 87 4.52 -5.75 11.92
C TYR A 87 5.93 -5.16 11.74
N PHE A 88 6.65 -5.59 10.71
CA PHE A 88 8.03 -5.15 10.43
C PHE A 88 8.12 -4.07 9.34
N SER A 89 7.01 -3.57 8.84
CA SER A 89 7.01 -2.57 7.77
C SER A 89 5.98 -1.47 8.04
N PRO A 90 6.39 -0.21 8.15
CA PRO A 90 5.44 0.88 8.19
C PRO A 90 4.67 0.96 6.87
N VAL A 91 3.41 1.34 6.97
CA VAL A 91 2.51 1.42 5.81
C VAL A 91 2.11 2.86 5.55
N ILE A 92 2.15 3.26 4.29
CA ILE A 92 1.58 4.52 3.83
C ILE A 92 0.27 4.19 3.11
N TYR A 93 -0.83 4.55 3.72
CA TYR A 93 -2.16 4.43 3.15
C TYR A 93 -2.47 5.67 2.31
N CYS A 94 -2.40 5.52 0.98
CA CYS A 94 -2.75 6.58 0.04
C CYS A 94 -4.27 6.67 -0.10
N ASN A 95 -4.87 7.72 0.46
CA ASN A 95 -6.33 7.91 0.55
C ASN A 95 -6.73 9.33 0.11
N CYS A 96 -6.83 9.56 -1.19
CA CYS A 96 -7.34 10.81 -1.75
C CYS A 96 -8.85 10.72 -2.02
N ASN A 97 -9.59 11.76 -1.64
CA ASN A 97 -11.05 11.79 -1.84
C ASN A 97 -11.44 11.80 -3.32
N ASN A 98 -10.66 12.47 -4.17
CA ASN A 98 -10.89 12.58 -5.61
C ASN A 98 -10.20 11.48 -6.42
N SER A 99 -9.76 10.39 -5.77
CA SER A 99 -8.98 9.32 -6.40
C SER A 99 -9.70 8.68 -7.59
N TYR A 100 -11.03 8.59 -7.59
CA TYR A 100 -11.80 8.11 -8.72
C TYR A 100 -11.60 8.98 -9.98
N ASP A 101 -11.72 10.30 -9.83
CA ASP A 101 -11.62 11.24 -10.95
C ASP A 101 -10.21 11.21 -11.54
N TYR A 102 -9.20 11.08 -10.70
CA TYR A 102 -7.80 10.90 -11.13
C TYR A 102 -7.56 9.55 -11.82
N ALA A 103 -8.19 8.46 -11.36
CA ALA A 103 -8.10 7.16 -12.01
C ALA A 103 -8.70 7.20 -13.42
N ILE A 104 -9.88 7.79 -13.57
CA ILE A 104 -10.56 7.95 -14.87
C ILE A 104 -9.74 8.83 -15.82
N ALA A 105 -9.21 9.95 -15.32
CA ALA A 105 -8.39 10.87 -16.12
C ALA A 105 -7.11 10.20 -16.68
N ARG A 106 -6.62 9.13 -16.02
CA ARG A 106 -5.46 8.33 -16.46
C ARG A 106 -5.81 7.12 -17.33
N GLY A 107 -7.10 6.86 -17.57
CA GLY A 107 -7.55 5.66 -18.29
C GLY A 107 -7.33 4.36 -17.52
N GLU A 108 -7.36 4.39 -16.18
CA GLU A 108 -7.22 3.19 -15.35
C GLU A 108 -8.52 2.38 -15.38
N ASP A 109 -8.56 1.32 -16.21
CA ASP A 109 -9.76 0.52 -16.50
C ASP A 109 -10.21 -0.46 -15.40
N ASN A 110 -9.44 -0.61 -14.33
CA ASN A 110 -9.70 -1.65 -13.32
C ASN A 110 -10.99 -1.40 -12.54
N ILE A 111 -11.41 -0.15 -12.43
CA ILE A 111 -12.61 0.26 -11.72
C ILE A 111 -13.46 1.13 -12.62
N ARG A 112 -14.39 0.48 -13.33
CA ARG A 112 -15.23 1.11 -14.36
C ARG A 112 -16.33 2.01 -13.81
N THR A 113 -16.62 1.99 -12.52
CA THR A 113 -17.71 2.78 -11.93
C THR A 113 -17.30 3.41 -10.60
N LYS A 114 -17.80 4.61 -10.36
CA LYS A 114 -17.60 5.31 -9.09
C LYS A 114 -18.05 4.47 -7.89
N THR A 115 -19.18 3.80 -8.00
CA THR A 115 -19.70 2.92 -6.93
C THR A 115 -18.71 1.81 -6.57
N LYS A 116 -18.09 1.18 -7.57
CA LYS A 116 -17.09 0.11 -7.33
C LYS A 116 -15.83 0.69 -6.69
N HIS A 117 -15.41 1.87 -7.11
CA HIS A 117 -14.27 2.58 -6.53
C HIS A 117 -14.53 2.98 -5.07
N ASP A 118 -15.70 3.54 -4.78
CA ASP A 118 -16.07 3.93 -3.42
C ASP A 118 -16.16 2.71 -2.48
N LYS A 119 -16.66 1.57 -2.98
CA LYS A 119 -16.61 0.29 -2.24
C LYS A 119 -15.19 -0.15 -1.95
N LEU A 120 -14.28 -0.08 -2.92
CA LEU A 120 -12.88 -0.42 -2.70
C LEU A 120 -12.24 0.48 -1.63
N ARG A 121 -12.48 1.79 -1.70
CA ARG A 121 -12.01 2.73 -0.66
C ARG A 121 -12.58 2.40 0.71
N ALA A 122 -13.87 2.06 0.80
CA ALA A 122 -14.48 1.64 2.06
C ALA A 122 -13.82 0.37 2.63
N ILE A 123 -13.45 -0.59 1.78
CA ILE A 123 -12.72 -1.80 2.17
C ILE A 123 -11.33 -1.41 2.72
N TYR A 124 -10.57 -0.57 2.02
CA TYR A 124 -9.28 -0.11 2.52
C TYR A 124 -9.41 0.64 3.85
N ASN A 125 -10.38 1.54 3.99
CA ASN A 125 -10.64 2.24 5.24
C ASN A 125 -10.94 1.25 6.39
N PHE A 126 -11.74 0.22 6.15
CA PHE A 126 -12.00 -0.83 7.12
C PHE A 126 -10.71 -1.56 7.53
N ILE A 127 -9.90 -1.99 6.56
CA ILE A 127 -8.63 -2.68 6.80
C ILE A 127 -7.69 -1.79 7.63
N PHE A 128 -7.49 -0.53 7.24
CA PHE A 128 -6.58 0.37 7.95
C PHE A 128 -7.07 0.79 9.33
N ASN A 129 -8.37 0.96 9.52
CA ASN A 129 -8.93 1.18 10.84
C ASN A 129 -8.71 -0.04 11.76
N THR A 130 -8.81 -1.26 11.22
CA THR A 130 -8.51 -2.49 11.94
C THR A 130 -7.03 -2.57 12.31
N ILE A 131 -6.13 -2.28 11.36
CA ILE A 131 -4.67 -2.26 11.60
C ILE A 131 -4.31 -1.27 12.72
N ARG A 132 -4.89 -0.08 12.70
CA ARG A 132 -4.68 0.94 13.75
C ARG A 132 -5.25 0.53 15.09
N LEU A 133 -6.46 -0.02 15.11
CA LEU A 133 -7.14 -0.46 16.35
C LEU A 133 -6.33 -1.52 17.11
N TYR A 134 -5.71 -2.44 16.37
CA TYR A 134 -4.91 -3.53 16.96
C TYR A 134 -3.42 -3.22 17.02
N ASN A 135 -2.99 -2.00 16.66
CA ASN A 135 -1.58 -1.59 16.63
C ASN A 135 -0.67 -2.57 15.89
N ILE A 136 -1.15 -3.12 14.77
CA ILE A 136 -0.41 -4.14 13.99
C ILE A 136 0.85 -3.53 13.40
N THR A 137 0.77 -2.29 12.89
CA THR A 137 1.90 -1.53 12.37
C THR A 137 1.63 -0.03 12.43
N THR A 138 2.67 0.77 12.23
CA THR A 138 2.55 2.22 12.11
C THR A 138 2.02 2.59 10.72
N VAL A 139 0.94 3.35 10.67
CA VAL A 139 0.27 3.77 9.42
C VAL A 139 0.27 5.28 9.29
N PHE A 140 0.83 5.78 8.19
CA PHE A 140 0.66 7.16 7.75
C PHE A 140 -0.44 7.23 6.69
N GLU A 141 -1.43 8.09 6.87
CA GLU A 141 -2.44 8.34 5.86
C GLU A 141 -2.00 9.51 4.98
N TYR A 142 -1.78 9.21 3.71
CA TYR A 142 -1.30 10.15 2.71
C TYR A 142 -2.42 10.54 1.75
N ASP A 143 -2.76 11.81 1.73
CA ASP A 143 -3.62 12.44 0.75
C ASP A 143 -2.79 13.50 0.00
N PHE A 144 -2.48 13.27 -1.26
CA PHE A 144 -1.59 14.16 -2.02
C PHE A 144 -2.17 15.55 -2.27
N GLU A 145 -3.46 15.77 -1.99
CA GLU A 145 -4.08 17.10 -1.99
C GLU A 145 -3.81 17.88 -0.68
N LYS A 146 -3.33 17.19 0.38
CA LYS A 146 -3.13 17.76 1.72
C LYS A 146 -1.72 17.57 2.25
N ASN A 147 -1.07 16.48 1.87
CA ASN A 147 0.25 16.11 2.37
C ASN A 147 1.31 16.27 1.30
N THR A 148 2.51 16.61 1.72
CA THR A 148 3.71 16.66 0.89
C THR A 148 4.51 15.37 0.98
N VAL A 149 5.48 15.20 0.09
CA VAL A 149 6.45 14.09 0.18
C VAL A 149 7.32 14.24 1.43
N GLU A 150 7.62 15.48 1.84
CA GLU A 150 8.38 15.80 3.04
C GLU A 150 7.69 15.30 4.32
N ASP A 151 6.35 15.36 4.39
CA ASP A 151 5.59 14.79 5.51
C ASP A 151 5.79 13.27 5.60
N VAL A 152 5.79 12.60 4.45
CA VAL A 152 6.07 11.15 4.37
C VAL A 152 7.51 10.85 4.80
N ILE A 153 8.49 11.62 4.34
CA ILE A 153 9.89 11.45 4.73
C ILE A 153 10.09 11.68 6.23
N LYS A 154 9.40 12.68 6.79
CA LYS A 154 9.42 12.93 8.24
C LYS A 154 8.87 11.72 9.00
N PHE A 155 7.70 11.21 8.63
CA PHE A 155 7.12 10.00 9.21
C PHE A 155 8.09 8.81 9.16
N ILE A 156 8.71 8.57 8.01
CA ILE A 156 9.67 7.47 7.85
C ILE A 156 10.84 7.60 8.82
N LYS A 157 11.38 8.81 8.99
CA LYS A 157 12.46 9.09 9.94
C LYS A 157 12.03 8.87 11.39
N GLU A 158 10.81 9.29 11.75
CA GLU A 158 10.25 9.07 13.09
C GLU A 158 10.15 7.58 13.41
N VAL A 159 9.65 6.76 12.47
CA VAL A 159 9.57 5.31 12.64
C VAL A 159 10.97 4.69 12.76
N GLN A 160 11.94 5.14 11.97
CA GLN A 160 13.32 4.64 12.04
C GLN A 160 14.00 4.92 13.40
N ASN A 161 13.67 6.06 14.01
CA ASN A 161 14.26 6.45 15.30
C ASN A 161 13.56 5.81 16.51
N ALA A 162 12.39 5.20 16.31
CA ALA A 162 11.62 4.54 17.36
C ALA A 162 11.98 3.04 17.54
N VAL A 163 12.80 2.49 16.64
CA VAL A 163 13.32 1.10 16.66
C VAL A 163 14.76 1.09 17.14
#